data_c92f961c6f125d44db1799e026f1542d
#
_entry.id   c92f961c6f125d44db1799e026f1542d
#
_cell.length_a   1.000
_cell.length_b   1.000
_cell.length_c   1.000
_cell.angle_alpha   90.00
_cell.angle_beta   90.00
_cell.angle_gamma   90.00
#
_symmetry.space_group_name_H-M   'P 1'
#
loop_
_entity.id
_entity.type
_entity.pdbx_description
1 polymer ?
#
loop_
_entity_poly.entity_id
_entity_poly.type
_entity_poly.pdbx_seq_one_letter_code
_entity_poly.pdbx_strand_id
1 'polypeptide(L)'
;GREKAALLGYRGSAEVLGSAVMTLVAGKLVLIRWNLAFWVYALGFVIVLLYLVWVPGNMETGQSAGSQSAGTEKESLEAEADEKRECWKKEALTIAYAVFAGFVICIYCSNSLRVPMLILEKKLGTESEASIILTLMMLMGIAAGVYFGKLTMWWKEKLPGVGCLLIGAGMLLTAYAGSLPLIGIGISIVGFFYTVLVTYSFHQISEQIPQSSINTATSIVLVGCNLGAACSPFVLKWMGRFSEGVSVPF
;
A
#
# COMPACT_ATOMS: atom_id res chain seq x y z
N GLY A 1 -20.83 6.42 -2.87
CA GLY A 1 -19.79 5.43 -3.19
C GLY A 1 -18.82 5.87 -4.28
N ARG A 2 -19.29 6.26 -5.47
CA ARG A 2 -18.43 6.51 -6.65
C ARG A 2 -17.45 7.67 -6.47
N GLU A 3 -17.88 8.76 -5.86
CA GLU A 3 -17.03 9.92 -5.60
C GLU A 3 -15.95 9.61 -4.56
N LYS A 4 -16.29 8.88 -3.48
CA LYS A 4 -15.31 8.44 -2.47
C LYS A 4 -14.25 7.52 -3.06
N ALA A 5 -14.64 6.57 -3.92
CA ALA A 5 -13.70 5.69 -4.60
C ALA A 5 -12.74 6.47 -5.52
N ALA A 6 -13.24 7.48 -6.24
CA ALA A 6 -12.41 8.35 -7.07
C ALA A 6 -11.42 9.17 -6.23
N LEU A 7 -11.87 9.77 -5.12
CA LEU A 7 -11.00 10.54 -4.20
C LEU A 7 -9.88 9.68 -3.60
N LEU A 8 -10.18 8.43 -3.21
CA LEU A 8 -9.16 7.50 -2.72
C LEU A 8 -8.16 7.10 -3.81
N GLY A 9 -8.63 6.95 -5.05
CA GLY A 9 -7.75 6.74 -6.20
C GLY A 9 -6.81 7.93 -6.45
N TYR A 10 -7.31 9.15 -6.41
CA TYR A 10 -6.49 10.37 -6.54
C TYR A 10 -5.48 10.52 -5.40
N ARG A 11 -5.88 10.18 -4.15
CA ARG A 11 -4.96 10.14 -3.01
C ARG A 11 -3.81 9.18 -3.27
N GLY A 12 -4.10 7.95 -3.69
CA GLY A 12 -3.07 6.95 -4.00
C GLY A 12 -2.14 7.40 -5.14
N SER A 13 -2.69 8.00 -6.20
CA SER A 13 -1.90 8.55 -7.30
C SER A 13 -0.99 9.71 -6.85
N ALA A 14 -1.48 10.59 -5.98
CA ALA A 14 -0.69 11.70 -5.43
C ALA A 14 0.46 11.19 -4.54
N GLU A 15 0.23 10.15 -3.74
CA GLU A 15 1.25 9.50 -2.92
C GLU A 15 2.37 8.91 -3.77
N VAL A 16 2.02 8.17 -4.84
CA VAL A 16 2.99 7.59 -5.77
C VAL A 16 3.74 8.67 -6.54
N LEU A 17 3.06 9.74 -6.97
CA LEU A 17 3.71 10.87 -7.64
C LEU A 17 4.70 11.57 -6.71
N GLY A 18 4.31 11.82 -5.47
CA GLY A 18 5.17 12.40 -4.44
C GLY A 18 6.43 11.57 -4.19
N SER A 19 6.27 10.25 -4.02
CA SER A 19 7.40 9.34 -3.82
C SER A 19 8.31 9.24 -5.05
N ALA A 20 7.76 9.27 -6.27
CA ALA A 20 8.54 9.28 -7.50
C ALA A 20 9.39 10.55 -7.61
N VAL A 21 8.82 11.73 -7.35
CA VAL A 21 9.55 13.01 -7.34
C VAL A 21 10.67 13.00 -6.30
N MET A 22 10.36 12.56 -5.06
CA MET A 22 11.35 12.48 -3.98
C MET A 22 12.49 11.51 -4.31
N THR A 23 12.19 10.37 -4.93
CA THR A 23 13.19 9.39 -5.35
C THR A 23 14.10 9.97 -6.44
N LEU A 24 13.56 10.69 -7.41
CA LEU A 24 14.35 11.35 -8.45
C LEU A 24 15.27 12.43 -7.87
N VAL A 25 14.76 13.24 -6.93
CA VAL A 25 15.56 14.28 -6.25
C VAL A 25 16.65 13.62 -5.41
N ALA A 26 16.32 12.63 -4.62
CA ALA A 26 17.30 11.88 -3.81
C ALA A 26 18.38 11.24 -4.70
N GLY A 27 17.98 10.61 -5.83
CA GLY A 27 18.90 10.01 -6.78
C GLY A 27 19.89 11.01 -7.39
N LYS A 28 19.45 12.21 -7.74
CA LYS A 28 20.34 13.27 -8.22
C LYS A 28 21.27 13.79 -7.11
N LEU A 29 20.79 13.91 -5.88
CA LEU A 29 21.59 14.37 -4.74
C LEU A 29 22.67 13.36 -4.36
N VAL A 30 22.40 12.06 -4.44
CA VAL A 30 23.39 10.99 -4.23
C VAL A 30 24.57 11.11 -5.19
N LEU A 31 24.33 11.48 -6.46
CA LEU A 31 25.40 11.66 -7.46
C LEU A 31 26.37 12.79 -7.09
N ILE A 32 25.93 13.79 -6.31
CA ILE A 32 26.77 14.90 -5.86
C ILE A 32 27.52 14.49 -4.57
N ARG A 33 26.78 14.05 -3.57
CA ARG A 33 27.32 13.47 -2.31
C ARG A 33 26.25 12.61 -1.66
N TRP A 34 26.63 11.42 -1.20
CA TRP A 34 25.72 10.48 -0.55
C TRP A 34 24.96 11.09 0.66
N ASN A 35 25.59 11.98 1.42
CA ASN A 35 24.97 12.67 2.56
C ASN A 35 23.85 13.63 2.14
N LEU A 36 23.88 14.16 0.93
CA LEU A 36 22.85 15.10 0.46
C LEU A 36 21.51 14.41 0.23
N ALA A 37 21.48 13.11 0.01
CA ALA A 37 20.21 12.37 -0.08
C ALA A 37 19.38 12.48 1.20
N PHE A 38 20.01 12.61 2.37
CA PHE A 38 19.28 12.81 3.63
C PHE A 38 18.64 14.20 3.77
N TRP A 39 19.11 15.19 3.01
CA TRP A 39 18.48 16.52 2.99
C TRP A 39 17.06 16.51 2.41
N VAL A 40 16.70 15.47 1.67
CA VAL A 40 15.31 15.26 1.22
C VAL A 40 14.36 15.17 2.42
N TYR A 41 14.82 14.59 3.54
CA TYR A 41 14.02 14.53 4.77
C TYR A 41 13.86 15.90 5.46
N ALA A 42 14.73 16.89 5.17
CA ALA A 42 14.57 18.26 5.66
C ALA A 42 13.31 18.94 5.10
N LEU A 43 12.79 18.49 3.96
CA LEU A 43 11.48 18.90 3.45
C LEU A 43 10.35 18.63 4.46
N GLY A 44 10.52 17.63 5.34
CA GLY A 44 9.58 17.37 6.43
C GLY A 44 9.40 18.57 7.36
N PHE A 45 10.46 19.34 7.65
CA PHE A 45 10.37 20.54 8.45
C PHE A 45 9.57 21.66 7.73
N VAL A 46 9.73 21.77 6.42
CA VAL A 46 8.95 22.73 5.60
C VAL A 46 7.46 22.36 5.63
N ILE A 47 7.15 21.07 5.52
CA ILE A 47 5.77 20.57 5.61
C ILE A 47 5.17 20.86 6.99
N VAL A 48 5.92 20.63 8.07
CA VAL A 48 5.48 20.94 9.44
C VAL A 48 5.22 22.44 9.60
N LEU A 49 6.10 23.29 9.10
CA LEU A 49 5.92 24.75 9.14
C LEU A 49 4.68 25.18 8.34
N LEU A 50 4.49 24.64 7.13
CA LEU A 50 3.30 24.91 6.33
C LEU A 50 2.03 24.42 7.03
N TYR A 51 2.09 23.27 7.68
CA TYR A 51 0.96 22.74 8.45
C TYR A 51 0.59 23.66 9.63
N LEU A 52 1.59 24.12 10.38
CA LEU A 52 1.39 25.04 11.52
C LEU A 52 0.83 26.41 11.11
N VAL A 53 1.19 26.87 9.90
CA VAL A 53 0.74 28.18 9.39
C VAL A 53 -0.65 28.11 8.74
N TRP A 54 -0.96 26.99 8.05
CA TRP A 54 -2.17 26.89 7.22
C TRP A 54 -3.31 26.13 7.88
N VAL A 55 -3.04 25.26 8.86
CA VAL A 55 -4.11 24.51 9.53
C VAL A 55 -4.52 25.30 10.78
N PRO A 56 -5.74 25.89 10.81
CA PRO A 56 -6.24 26.55 12.00
C PRO A 56 -6.38 25.52 13.13
N GLY A 57 -5.84 25.85 14.32
CA GLY A 57 -5.76 24.98 15.49
C GLY A 57 -7.10 24.53 16.11
N ASN A 58 -8.22 24.83 15.46
CA ASN A 58 -9.57 24.45 15.87
C ASN A 58 -10.11 23.23 15.08
N MET A 59 -9.27 22.26 14.75
CA MET A 59 -9.81 20.93 14.49
C MET A 59 -10.18 20.33 15.85
N GLU A 60 -11.45 20.46 16.23
CA GLU A 60 -12.03 19.68 17.31
C GLU A 60 -11.71 18.21 17.02
N THR A 61 -10.83 17.68 17.84
CA THR A 61 -10.66 16.23 17.97
C THR A 61 -12.03 15.74 18.42
N GLY A 62 -12.79 15.11 17.54
CA GLY A 62 -14.06 14.47 17.87
C GLY A 62 -13.81 13.41 18.92
N GLN A 63 -13.76 13.83 20.17
CA GLN A 63 -13.90 12.95 21.31
C GLN A 63 -15.33 12.42 21.26
N SER A 64 -15.45 11.14 20.93
CA SER A 64 -16.69 10.40 21.15
C SER A 64 -16.99 10.42 22.64
N ALA A 65 -17.79 11.39 23.06
CA ALA A 65 -18.45 11.34 24.35
C ALA A 65 -19.43 10.17 24.31
N GLY A 66 -19.12 9.12 25.06
CA GLY A 66 -20.03 8.02 25.33
C GLY A 66 -21.27 8.56 26.01
N SER A 67 -22.39 8.58 25.32
CA SER A 67 -23.70 8.83 25.91
C SER A 67 -24.22 7.52 26.48
N GLN A 68 -24.10 7.37 27.79
CA GLN A 68 -24.82 6.36 28.54
C GLN A 68 -26.29 6.78 28.60
N SER A 69 -27.17 6.03 27.95
CA SER A 69 -28.61 6.05 28.20
C SER A 69 -28.97 4.81 29.00
N ALA A 70 -29.42 5.03 30.22
CA ALA A 70 -29.98 4.03 31.09
C ALA A 70 -31.40 3.65 30.60
N GLY A 71 -31.64 2.36 30.34
CA GLY A 71 -32.95 1.84 29.99
C GLY A 71 -33.01 0.31 30.08
N THR A 72 -33.79 -0.15 31.03
CA THR A 72 -34.48 -1.45 31.19
C THR A 72 -33.68 -2.76 30.95
N GLU A 73 -33.47 -3.48 32.04
CA GLU A 73 -32.46 -4.49 32.35
C GLU A 73 -32.61 -5.88 31.66
N LYS A 74 -33.61 -6.15 30.87
CA LYS A 74 -33.75 -7.47 30.20
C LYS A 74 -33.70 -7.43 28.66
N GLU A 75 -34.09 -6.35 28.03
CA GLU A 75 -33.87 -6.12 26.59
C GLU A 75 -32.44 -5.61 26.30
N SER A 76 -31.76 -5.09 27.34
CA SER A 76 -30.40 -4.55 27.24
C SER A 76 -29.32 -5.62 27.07
N LEU A 77 -29.47 -6.83 27.63
CA LEU A 77 -28.43 -7.87 27.56
C LEU A 77 -28.28 -8.52 26.19
N GLU A 78 -29.37 -8.69 25.46
CA GLU A 78 -29.32 -9.18 24.07
C GLU A 78 -28.87 -8.06 23.11
N ALA A 79 -29.31 -6.83 23.32
CA ALA A 79 -28.87 -5.65 22.55
C ALA A 79 -27.39 -5.33 22.81
N GLU A 80 -26.91 -5.39 24.06
CA GLU A 80 -25.48 -5.23 24.37
C GLU A 80 -24.61 -6.36 23.81
N ALA A 81 -25.11 -7.59 23.77
CA ALA A 81 -24.40 -8.72 23.17
C ALA A 81 -24.30 -8.58 21.65
N ASP A 82 -25.36 -8.11 20.99
CA ASP A 82 -25.36 -7.87 19.55
C ASP A 82 -24.53 -6.62 19.19
N GLU A 83 -24.56 -5.55 19.97
CA GLU A 83 -23.71 -4.36 19.77
C GLU A 83 -22.22 -4.69 19.98
N LYS A 84 -21.89 -5.48 21.00
CA LYS A 84 -20.54 -6.02 21.22
C LYS A 84 -20.09 -6.91 20.07
N ARG A 85 -20.97 -7.73 19.53
CA ARG A 85 -20.70 -8.63 18.41
C ARG A 85 -20.48 -7.87 17.09
N GLU A 86 -21.22 -6.80 16.87
CA GLU A 86 -21.00 -5.88 15.74
C GLU A 86 -19.69 -5.11 15.87
N CYS A 87 -19.36 -4.63 17.05
CA CYS A 87 -18.10 -3.96 17.34
C CYS A 87 -16.90 -4.88 17.05
N TRP A 88 -16.95 -6.11 17.58
CA TRP A 88 -15.93 -7.14 17.33
C TRP A 88 -15.77 -7.49 15.84
N LYS A 89 -16.87 -7.57 15.10
CA LYS A 89 -16.82 -7.83 13.65
C LYS A 89 -16.13 -6.67 12.90
N LYS A 90 -16.39 -5.43 13.27
CA LYS A 90 -15.78 -4.25 12.66
C LYS A 90 -14.28 -4.16 12.97
N GLU A 91 -13.89 -4.49 14.20
CA GLU A 91 -12.47 -4.57 14.59
C GLU A 91 -11.74 -5.70 13.85
N ALA A 92 -12.31 -6.89 13.84
CA ALA A 92 -11.75 -8.04 13.12
C ALA A 92 -11.61 -7.76 11.62
N LEU A 93 -12.59 -7.09 11.02
CA LEU A 93 -12.55 -6.68 9.63
C LEU A 93 -11.41 -5.67 9.36
N THR A 94 -11.24 -4.70 10.25
CA THR A 94 -10.15 -3.71 10.16
C THR A 94 -8.78 -4.38 10.21
N ILE A 95 -8.61 -5.30 11.15
CA ILE A 95 -7.37 -6.08 11.28
C ILE A 95 -7.14 -6.94 10.02
N ALA A 96 -8.18 -7.59 9.49
CA ALA A 96 -8.07 -8.38 8.27
C ALA A 96 -7.59 -7.55 7.08
N TYR A 97 -8.15 -6.35 6.89
CA TYR A 97 -7.68 -5.43 5.84
C TYR A 97 -6.29 -4.88 6.11
N ALA A 98 -5.90 -4.64 7.37
CA ALA A 98 -4.55 -4.23 7.73
C ALA A 98 -3.51 -5.31 7.39
N VAL A 99 -3.79 -6.56 7.74
CA VAL A 99 -2.93 -7.71 7.41
C VAL A 99 -2.87 -7.93 5.90
N PHE A 100 -4.01 -7.86 5.21
CA PHE A 100 -4.07 -8.01 3.75
C PHE A 100 -3.26 -6.92 3.03
N ALA A 101 -3.48 -5.65 3.37
CA ALA A 101 -2.75 -4.54 2.79
C ALA A 101 -1.24 -4.64 3.11
N GLY A 102 -0.88 -4.99 4.35
CA GLY A 102 0.50 -5.22 4.75
C GLY A 102 1.17 -6.33 3.94
N PHE A 103 0.47 -7.45 3.71
CA PHE A 103 0.96 -8.55 2.88
C PHE A 103 1.20 -8.12 1.42
N VAL A 104 0.24 -7.40 0.83
CA VAL A 104 0.36 -6.88 -0.54
C VAL A 104 1.53 -5.91 -0.67
N ILE A 105 1.74 -5.02 0.32
CA ILE A 105 2.88 -4.11 0.36
C ILE A 105 4.21 -4.86 0.56
N CYS A 106 4.23 -5.87 1.41
CA CYS A 106 5.42 -6.71 1.60
C CYS A 106 5.87 -7.35 0.27
N ILE A 107 4.93 -7.90 -0.51
CA ILE A 107 5.20 -8.45 -1.84
C ILE A 107 5.75 -7.36 -2.79
N TYR A 108 5.10 -6.20 -2.83
CA TYR A 108 5.51 -5.08 -3.69
C TYR A 108 6.93 -4.59 -3.35
N CYS A 109 7.22 -4.36 -2.06
CA CYS A 109 8.54 -3.94 -1.61
C CYS A 109 9.61 -5.00 -1.86
N SER A 110 9.30 -6.28 -1.62
CA SER A 110 10.20 -7.41 -1.92
C SER A 110 10.55 -7.45 -3.41
N ASN A 111 9.56 -7.26 -4.26
CA ASN A 111 9.75 -7.23 -5.71
C ASN A 111 10.61 -6.03 -6.14
N SER A 112 10.35 -4.85 -5.59
CA SER A 112 11.13 -3.62 -5.83
C SER A 112 12.60 -3.78 -5.46
N LEU A 113 12.90 -4.51 -4.39
CA LEU A 113 14.28 -4.77 -3.96
C LEU A 113 14.97 -5.87 -4.80
N ARG A 114 14.24 -6.92 -5.17
CA ARG A 114 14.84 -8.08 -5.86
C ARG A 114 15.04 -7.86 -7.35
N VAL A 115 14.19 -7.10 -8.01
CA VAL A 115 14.21 -6.93 -9.46
C VAL A 115 15.50 -6.30 -10.00
N PRO A 116 16.05 -5.23 -9.41
CA PRO A 116 17.35 -4.71 -9.85
C PRO A 116 18.46 -5.76 -9.76
N MET A 117 18.48 -6.52 -8.66
CA MET A 117 19.45 -7.60 -8.47
C MET A 117 19.29 -8.68 -9.53
N LEU A 118 18.04 -9.11 -9.82
CA LEU A 118 17.75 -10.12 -10.82
C LEU A 118 18.24 -9.72 -12.23
N ILE A 119 18.04 -8.45 -12.61
CA ILE A 119 18.48 -7.92 -13.91
C ILE A 119 20.00 -7.98 -14.04
N LEU A 120 20.73 -7.62 -12.99
CA LEU A 120 22.19 -7.64 -12.96
C LEU A 120 22.72 -9.08 -12.90
N GLU A 121 22.18 -9.94 -12.05
CA GLU A 121 22.56 -11.35 -11.91
C GLU A 121 22.39 -12.12 -13.23
N LYS A 122 21.27 -11.93 -13.91
CA LYS A 122 20.99 -12.56 -15.23
C LYS A 122 21.71 -11.88 -16.39
N LYS A 123 22.44 -10.78 -16.14
CA LYS A 123 23.13 -9.97 -17.20
C LYS A 123 22.16 -9.53 -18.30
N LEU A 124 20.91 -9.27 -17.96
CA LEU A 124 19.87 -8.87 -18.90
C LEU A 124 19.86 -7.35 -19.17
N GLY A 125 20.54 -6.58 -18.31
CA GLY A 125 20.59 -5.13 -18.43
C GLY A 125 21.54 -4.47 -17.43
N THR A 126 21.54 -3.16 -17.47
CA THR A 126 22.35 -2.27 -16.63
C THR A 126 21.54 -1.73 -15.44
N GLU A 127 22.21 -1.10 -14.48
CA GLU A 127 21.53 -0.40 -13.35
C GLU A 127 20.57 0.68 -13.85
N SER A 128 20.90 1.35 -14.96
CA SER A 128 20.04 2.37 -15.56
C SER A 128 18.74 1.77 -16.10
N GLU A 129 18.80 0.62 -16.75
CA GLU A 129 17.63 -0.09 -17.27
C GLU A 129 16.77 -0.66 -16.15
N ALA A 130 17.38 -1.14 -15.07
CA ALA A 130 16.67 -1.54 -13.86
C ALA A 130 15.88 -0.36 -13.24
N SER A 131 16.46 0.83 -13.21
CA SER A 131 15.80 2.05 -12.72
C SER A 131 14.62 2.46 -13.60
N ILE A 132 14.73 2.31 -14.92
CA ILE A 132 13.63 2.56 -15.86
C ILE A 132 12.46 1.61 -15.59
N ILE A 133 12.74 0.34 -15.36
CA ILE A 133 11.73 -0.67 -15.06
C ILE A 133 11.00 -0.36 -13.73
N LEU A 134 11.75 0.03 -12.69
CA LEU A 134 11.13 0.44 -11.43
C LEU A 134 10.28 1.72 -11.58
N THR A 135 10.73 2.65 -12.42
CA THR A 135 9.94 3.84 -12.75
C THR A 135 8.64 3.46 -13.48
N LEU A 136 8.71 2.51 -14.41
CA LEU A 136 7.52 2.00 -15.11
C LEU A 136 6.53 1.37 -14.11
N MET A 137 7.02 0.60 -13.13
CA MET A 137 6.21 0.04 -12.04
C MET A 137 5.45 1.13 -11.28
N MET A 138 6.12 2.25 -10.95
CA MET A 138 5.49 3.39 -10.26
C MET A 138 4.45 4.09 -11.15
N LEU A 139 4.75 4.31 -12.43
CA LEU A 139 3.82 4.92 -13.38
C LEU A 139 2.54 4.08 -13.55
N MET A 140 2.66 2.76 -13.56
CA MET A 140 1.51 1.86 -13.59
C MET A 140 0.68 1.96 -12.32
N GLY A 141 1.28 2.26 -11.17
CA GLY A 141 0.57 2.57 -9.92
C GLY A 141 -0.28 3.84 -10.05
N ILE A 142 0.23 4.89 -10.70
CA ILE A 142 -0.56 6.13 -10.96
C ILE A 142 -1.75 5.82 -11.87
N ALA A 143 -1.52 5.08 -12.95
CA ALA A 143 -2.59 4.66 -13.86
C ALA A 143 -3.66 3.84 -13.12
N ALA A 144 -3.25 2.92 -12.23
CA ALA A 144 -4.14 2.12 -11.41
C ALA A 144 -5.06 2.98 -10.53
N GLY A 145 -4.52 4.04 -9.91
CA GLY A 145 -5.31 4.98 -9.11
C GLY A 145 -6.40 5.67 -9.92
N VAL A 146 -6.10 6.09 -11.15
CA VAL A 146 -7.07 6.71 -12.07
C VAL A 146 -8.15 5.72 -12.50
N TYR A 147 -7.78 4.47 -12.79
CA TYR A 147 -8.73 3.45 -13.25
C TYR A 147 -9.45 2.73 -12.11
N PHE A 148 -9.06 2.94 -10.85
CA PHE A 148 -9.60 2.24 -9.67
C PHE A 148 -11.13 2.27 -9.60
N GLY A 149 -11.74 3.45 -9.79
CA GLY A 149 -13.20 3.60 -9.73
C GLY A 149 -13.96 2.75 -10.77
N LYS A 150 -13.40 2.57 -11.97
CA LYS A 150 -13.96 1.71 -13.01
C LYS A 150 -13.79 0.23 -12.68
N LEU A 151 -12.61 -0.16 -12.19
CA LEU A 151 -12.32 -1.54 -11.81
C LEU A 151 -13.22 -2.01 -10.67
N THR A 152 -13.42 -1.18 -9.64
CA THR A 152 -14.29 -1.49 -8.49
C THR A 152 -15.72 -1.70 -8.92
N MET A 153 -16.24 -0.94 -9.90
CA MET A 153 -17.57 -1.15 -10.44
C MET A 153 -17.70 -2.45 -11.24
N TRP A 154 -16.66 -2.81 -11.96
CA TRP A 154 -16.71 -3.96 -12.89
C TRP A 154 -16.50 -5.29 -12.18
N TRP A 155 -15.56 -5.35 -11.23
CA TRP A 155 -15.17 -6.59 -10.55
C TRP A 155 -15.72 -6.73 -9.12
N LYS A 156 -16.24 -5.64 -8.55
CA LYS A 156 -16.88 -5.62 -7.21
C LYS A 156 -16.10 -6.45 -6.19
N GLU A 157 -16.75 -7.46 -5.59
CA GLU A 157 -16.19 -8.33 -4.56
C GLU A 157 -15.08 -9.27 -5.05
N LYS A 158 -14.98 -9.51 -6.36
CA LYS A 158 -13.95 -10.38 -6.96
C LYS A 158 -12.60 -9.68 -7.14
N LEU A 159 -12.58 -8.35 -7.00
CA LEU A 159 -11.38 -7.53 -7.22
C LEU A 159 -10.15 -7.99 -6.42
N PRO A 160 -10.24 -8.28 -5.10
CA PRO A 160 -9.06 -8.73 -4.34
C PRO A 160 -8.52 -10.08 -4.84
N GLY A 161 -9.40 -11.03 -5.11
CA GLY A 161 -8.98 -12.35 -5.61
C GLY A 161 -8.29 -12.27 -6.96
N VAL A 162 -8.90 -11.56 -7.93
CA VAL A 162 -8.33 -11.37 -9.26
C VAL A 162 -7.03 -10.57 -9.19
N GLY A 163 -6.97 -9.52 -8.35
CA GLY A 163 -5.78 -8.72 -8.16
C GLY A 163 -4.61 -9.54 -7.60
N CYS A 164 -4.85 -10.39 -6.61
CA CYS A 164 -3.82 -11.31 -6.07
C CYS A 164 -3.33 -12.32 -7.12
N LEU A 165 -4.23 -12.88 -7.91
CA LEU A 165 -3.86 -13.80 -9.01
C LEU A 165 -2.99 -13.11 -10.06
N LEU A 166 -3.32 -11.88 -10.42
CA LEU A 166 -2.57 -11.10 -11.40
C LEU A 166 -1.20 -10.63 -10.87
N ILE A 167 -1.11 -10.29 -9.58
CA ILE A 167 0.19 -10.05 -8.94
C ILE A 167 1.04 -11.32 -8.97
N GLY A 168 0.47 -12.47 -8.61
CA GLY A 168 1.16 -13.77 -8.66
C GLY A 168 1.64 -14.10 -10.09
N ALA A 169 0.78 -13.92 -11.09
CA ALA A 169 1.14 -14.12 -12.49
C ALA A 169 2.26 -13.17 -12.95
N GLY A 170 2.20 -11.88 -12.56
CA GLY A 170 3.24 -10.90 -12.84
C GLY A 170 4.58 -11.27 -12.20
N MET A 171 4.58 -11.78 -10.96
CA MET A 171 5.79 -12.25 -10.28
C MET A 171 6.38 -13.49 -10.98
N LEU A 172 5.55 -14.47 -11.34
CA LEU A 172 6.00 -15.65 -12.10
C LEU A 172 6.59 -15.24 -13.45
N LEU A 173 5.92 -14.32 -14.15
CA LEU A 173 6.43 -13.80 -15.42
C LEU A 173 7.81 -13.15 -15.23
N THR A 174 8.00 -12.37 -14.17
CA THR A 174 9.27 -11.73 -13.85
C THR A 174 10.36 -12.75 -13.49
N ALA A 175 10.02 -13.78 -12.72
CA ALA A 175 10.96 -14.82 -12.29
C ALA A 175 11.50 -15.65 -13.47
N TYR A 176 10.62 -16.04 -14.39
CA TYR A 176 10.98 -16.84 -15.56
C TYR A 176 11.37 -16.01 -16.78
N ALA A 177 11.39 -14.68 -16.68
CA ALA A 177 11.74 -13.81 -17.78
C ALA A 177 13.19 -14.03 -18.24
N GLY A 178 13.36 -14.27 -19.53
CA GLY A 178 14.65 -14.34 -20.21
C GLY A 178 15.02 -13.04 -20.94
N SER A 179 14.21 -11.99 -20.84
CA SER A 179 14.44 -10.70 -21.50
C SER A 179 13.94 -9.54 -20.68
N LEU A 180 14.59 -8.38 -20.84
CA LEU A 180 14.27 -7.16 -20.12
C LEU A 180 12.82 -6.67 -20.32
N PRO A 181 12.26 -6.67 -21.56
CA PRO A 181 10.87 -6.27 -21.77
C PRO A 181 9.86 -7.16 -21.05
N LEU A 182 10.16 -8.46 -20.92
CA LEU A 182 9.28 -9.41 -20.24
C LEU A 182 9.24 -9.14 -18.72
N ILE A 183 10.39 -8.78 -18.14
CA ILE A 183 10.49 -8.30 -16.76
C ILE A 183 9.65 -7.03 -16.60
N GLY A 184 9.78 -6.09 -17.54
CA GLY A 184 9.02 -4.83 -17.53
C GLY A 184 7.50 -5.04 -17.52
N ILE A 185 7.01 -5.99 -18.30
CA ILE A 185 5.57 -6.35 -18.34
C ILE A 185 5.14 -6.96 -17.00
N GLY A 186 5.88 -7.94 -16.48
CA GLY A 186 5.56 -8.58 -15.21
C GLY A 186 5.49 -7.60 -14.05
N ILE A 187 6.47 -6.71 -13.94
CA ILE A 187 6.53 -5.67 -12.90
C ILE A 187 5.43 -4.63 -13.07
N SER A 188 5.09 -4.27 -14.32
CA SER A 188 3.99 -3.33 -14.60
C SER A 188 2.66 -3.87 -14.08
N ILE A 189 2.41 -5.17 -14.26
CA ILE A 189 1.22 -5.85 -13.70
C ILE A 189 1.25 -5.79 -12.18
N VAL A 190 2.38 -6.09 -11.55
CA VAL A 190 2.53 -6.04 -10.09
C VAL A 190 2.28 -4.63 -9.57
N GLY A 191 2.90 -3.60 -10.15
CA GLY A 191 2.73 -2.19 -9.74
C GLY A 191 1.29 -1.69 -9.89
N PHE A 192 0.61 -2.08 -10.97
CA PHE A 192 -0.78 -1.73 -11.21
C PHE A 192 -1.70 -2.34 -10.14
N PHE A 193 -1.68 -3.67 -9.99
CA PHE A 193 -2.60 -4.37 -9.09
C PHE A 193 -2.26 -4.17 -7.62
N TYR A 194 -1.00 -3.94 -7.25
CA TYR A 194 -0.62 -3.51 -5.92
C TYR A 194 -1.40 -2.26 -5.49
N THR A 195 -1.35 -1.20 -6.31
CA THR A 195 -2.05 0.05 -6.00
C THR A 195 -3.57 -0.14 -5.95
N VAL A 196 -4.13 -0.95 -6.86
CA VAL A 196 -5.56 -1.30 -6.84
C VAL A 196 -5.94 -1.98 -5.52
N LEU A 197 -5.19 -2.98 -5.06
CA LEU A 197 -5.53 -3.75 -3.87
C LEU A 197 -5.37 -2.94 -2.58
N VAL A 198 -4.34 -2.12 -2.47
CA VAL A 198 -4.17 -1.22 -1.31
C VAL A 198 -5.29 -0.19 -1.27
N THR A 199 -5.60 0.44 -2.40
CA THR A 199 -6.71 1.41 -2.50
C THR A 199 -8.06 0.74 -2.19
N TYR A 200 -8.26 -0.50 -2.63
CA TYR A 200 -9.45 -1.29 -2.31
C TYR A 200 -9.60 -1.51 -0.80
N SER A 201 -8.52 -1.83 -0.08
CA SER A 201 -8.54 -1.99 1.37
C SER A 201 -9.03 -0.73 2.08
N PHE A 202 -8.50 0.44 1.70
CA PHE A 202 -8.97 1.73 2.25
C PHE A 202 -10.41 2.07 1.85
N HIS A 203 -10.82 1.72 0.63
CA HIS A 203 -12.19 1.93 0.18
C HIS A 203 -13.18 1.11 0.99
N GLN A 204 -12.89 -0.17 1.23
CA GLN A 204 -13.75 -1.05 2.03
C GLN A 204 -13.87 -0.58 3.48
N ILE A 205 -12.77 -0.13 4.09
CA ILE A 205 -12.81 0.48 5.43
C ILE A 205 -13.73 1.70 5.44
N SER A 206 -13.64 2.58 4.44
CA SER A 206 -14.47 3.78 4.40
C SER A 206 -15.95 3.53 4.10
N GLU A 207 -16.30 2.38 3.52
CA GLU A 207 -17.71 1.98 3.27
C GLU A 207 -18.32 1.20 4.45
N GLN A 208 -17.52 0.42 5.18
CA GLN A 208 -18.04 -0.53 6.18
C GLN A 208 -17.90 -0.03 7.63
N ILE A 209 -17.01 0.93 7.87
CA ILE A 209 -16.76 1.47 9.21
C ILE A 209 -17.49 2.82 9.38
N PRO A 210 -18.19 3.05 10.51
CA PRO A 210 -18.86 4.30 10.78
C PRO A 210 -17.85 5.46 10.89
N GLN A 211 -18.31 6.67 10.55
CA GLN A 211 -17.47 7.88 10.51
C GLN A 211 -16.74 8.17 11.83
N SER A 212 -17.34 7.81 12.97
CA SER A 212 -16.74 7.98 14.30
C SER A 212 -15.45 7.20 14.49
N SER A 213 -15.32 6.01 13.86
CA SER A 213 -14.18 5.10 14.04
C SER A 213 -13.29 5.00 12.80
N ILE A 214 -13.61 5.71 11.70
CA ILE A 214 -12.91 5.60 10.44
C ILE A 214 -11.44 6.02 10.52
N ASN A 215 -11.13 7.04 11.33
CA ASN A 215 -9.77 7.52 11.52
C ASN A 215 -8.90 6.46 12.20
N THR A 216 -9.43 5.81 13.24
CA THR A 216 -8.74 4.72 13.94
C THR A 216 -8.53 3.52 13.03
N ALA A 217 -9.57 3.09 12.31
CA ALA A 217 -9.49 1.98 11.37
C ALA A 217 -8.48 2.24 10.24
N THR A 218 -8.49 3.44 9.68
CA THR A 218 -7.51 3.85 8.64
C THR A 218 -6.09 3.84 9.19
N SER A 219 -5.89 4.31 10.42
CA SER A 219 -4.57 4.31 11.09
C SER A 219 -4.05 2.88 11.30
N ILE A 220 -4.91 1.95 11.72
CA ILE A 220 -4.57 0.52 11.88
C ILE A 220 -4.12 -0.08 10.53
N VAL A 221 -4.85 0.22 9.44
CA VAL A 221 -4.46 -0.26 8.10
C VAL A 221 -3.11 0.34 7.68
N LEU A 222 -2.86 1.63 7.95
CA LEU A 222 -1.57 2.27 7.67
C LEU A 222 -0.42 1.63 8.46
N VAL A 223 -0.65 1.28 9.73
CA VAL A 223 0.34 0.53 10.53
C VAL A 223 0.62 -0.83 9.89
N GLY A 224 -0.42 -1.56 9.46
CA GLY A 224 -0.27 -2.81 8.71
C GLY A 224 0.57 -2.64 7.45
N CYS A 225 0.32 -1.59 6.68
CA CYS A 225 1.08 -1.23 5.48
C CYS A 225 2.57 -1.02 5.78
N ASN A 226 2.88 -0.23 6.82
CA ASN A 226 4.27 0.06 7.22
C ASN A 226 4.98 -1.18 7.76
N LEU A 227 4.31 -2.02 8.55
CA LEU A 227 4.84 -3.31 9.00
C LEU A 227 5.14 -4.22 7.81
N GLY A 228 4.25 -4.29 6.81
CA GLY A 228 4.48 -5.05 5.59
C GLY A 228 5.74 -4.59 4.85
N ALA A 229 5.92 -3.28 4.68
CA ALA A 229 7.12 -2.71 4.07
C ALA A 229 8.38 -3.04 4.87
N ALA A 230 8.34 -2.88 6.20
CA ALA A 230 9.48 -3.18 7.09
C ALA A 230 9.85 -4.67 7.11
N CYS A 231 8.87 -5.56 6.95
CA CYS A 231 9.10 -7.01 6.90
C CYS A 231 9.71 -7.49 5.58
N SER A 232 9.61 -6.71 4.50
CA SER A 232 10.01 -7.16 3.16
C SER A 232 11.48 -7.64 3.06
N PRO A 233 12.51 -6.97 3.64
CA PRO A 233 13.89 -7.45 3.59
C PRO A 233 14.08 -8.76 4.37
N PHE A 234 13.33 -8.94 5.48
CA PHE A 234 13.40 -10.16 6.28
C PHE A 234 12.81 -11.35 5.52
N VAL A 235 11.68 -11.14 4.83
CA VAL A 235 11.04 -12.16 3.99
C VAL A 235 11.98 -12.56 2.86
N LEU A 236 12.61 -11.61 2.17
CA LEU A 236 13.59 -11.89 1.12
C LEU A 236 14.79 -12.70 1.65
N LYS A 237 15.33 -12.31 2.79
CA LYS A 237 16.47 -13.03 3.41
C LYS A 237 16.06 -14.45 3.81
N TRP A 238 14.85 -14.63 4.32
CA TRP A 238 14.33 -15.94 4.72
C TRP A 238 14.09 -16.84 3.49
N MET A 239 13.48 -16.31 2.44
CA MET A 239 13.28 -17.02 1.17
C MET A 239 14.61 -17.40 0.51
N GLY A 240 15.63 -16.53 0.56
CA GLY A 240 16.98 -16.82 0.04
C GLY A 240 17.61 -18.05 0.69
N ARG A 241 17.41 -18.26 2.01
CA ARG A 241 17.91 -19.44 2.70
C ARG A 241 17.28 -20.76 2.23
N PHE A 242 16.00 -20.72 1.81
CA PHE A 242 15.36 -21.91 1.23
C PHE A 242 15.82 -22.17 -0.21
N SER A 243 16.22 -21.12 -0.93
CA SER A 243 16.73 -21.23 -2.28
C SER A 243 18.15 -21.83 -2.36
N GLU A 244 19.00 -21.65 -1.34
CA GLU A 244 20.31 -22.29 -1.29
C GLU A 244 20.23 -23.82 -1.14
N GLY A 245 19.11 -24.34 -0.68
CA GLY A 245 18.84 -25.80 -0.57
C GLY A 245 18.18 -26.43 -1.80
N VAL A 246 17.64 -25.62 -2.69
CA VAL A 246 17.02 -26.03 -3.94
C VAL A 246 17.70 -25.19 -5.03
N SER A 247 18.40 -25.82 -5.95
CA SER A 247 19.14 -25.17 -7.05
C SER A 247 18.20 -24.48 -8.06
N VAL A 248 17.40 -23.56 -7.57
CA VAL A 248 16.54 -22.67 -8.37
C VAL A 248 17.13 -21.27 -8.24
N PRO A 249 17.52 -20.61 -9.35
CA PRO A 249 18.06 -19.26 -9.31
C PRO A 249 16.93 -18.27 -8.99
N PHE A 250 16.77 -17.92 -7.72
CA PHE A 250 15.98 -16.79 -7.26
C PHE A 250 16.88 -15.78 -6.56
#